data_340bcd3fa4cc922cdcb66e980678d6e3
#
_entry.id   340bcd3fa4cc922cdcb66e980678d6e3
#
_cell.length_a   1.000
_cell.length_b   1.000
_cell.length_c   1.000
_cell.angle_alpha   90.00
_cell.angle_beta   90.00
_cell.angle_gamma   90.00
#
_symmetry.space_group_name_H-M   'P 1'
#
loop_
_entity.id
_entity.type
_entity.pdbx_description
1 polymer ?
#
loop_
_entity_poly.entity_id
_entity_poly.type
_entity_poly.pdbx_seq_one_letter_code
_entity_poly.pdbx_strand_id
1 'polypeptide(L)'
;GKASLDAELTYEARHFVDGSGLIRSLGEGARLRARDVATLMIVVSDNIATNMLIDYLGLDTINAFIRSIGCTHTKLHRSLRSDNWSEKLGTITPRDMGRFFALLAKGELVSPPQASDAMRNVFRQQHYNTMLAGSIPPYYTDPEESHADPDLIYVASKSGSMDACRNDGGLIHTPYGDYVLVMMCTDFANKLEVNDHPSVIYGNRVSRMLFDQYLALEGSFVK
;
A
#
# COMPACT_ATOMS: atom_id res chain seq x y z
N GLY A 1 -14.66 -21.57 8.16
CA GLY A 1 -15.52 -20.41 8.39
C GLY A 1 -15.08 -19.28 7.48
N LYS A 2 -15.99 -18.37 7.12
CA LYS A 2 -15.62 -17.17 6.37
C LYS A 2 -14.93 -16.19 7.34
N ALA A 3 -13.83 -15.55 6.91
CA ALA A 3 -13.20 -14.48 7.65
C ALA A 3 -14.17 -13.30 7.82
N SER A 4 -14.12 -12.62 8.96
CA SER A 4 -14.96 -11.46 9.28
C SER A 4 -14.09 -10.26 9.62
N LEU A 5 -14.46 -9.09 9.12
CA LEU A 5 -13.82 -7.82 9.48
C LEU A 5 -14.08 -7.44 10.95
N ASP A 6 -15.14 -7.99 11.57
CA ASP A 6 -15.48 -7.78 12.97
C ASP A 6 -14.87 -8.81 13.92
N ALA A 7 -14.12 -9.81 13.40
CA ALA A 7 -13.43 -10.77 14.23
C ALA A 7 -12.42 -10.05 15.14
N GLU A 8 -12.42 -10.42 16.42
CA GLU A 8 -11.42 -9.94 17.36
C GLU A 8 -10.13 -10.76 17.22
N LEU A 9 -9.03 -10.09 16.94
CA LEU A 9 -7.69 -10.67 16.83
C LEU A 9 -6.86 -10.24 18.05
N THR A 10 -6.11 -11.18 18.62
CA THR A 10 -5.24 -10.91 19.76
C THR A 10 -3.78 -10.82 19.28
N TYR A 11 -3.08 -9.77 19.68
CA TYR A 11 -1.63 -9.68 19.48
C TYR A 11 -0.94 -10.65 20.46
N GLU A 12 -0.24 -11.64 19.91
CA GLU A 12 0.52 -12.65 20.64
C GLU A 12 2.02 -12.54 20.33
N ALA A 13 2.87 -13.05 21.22
CA ALA A 13 4.35 -13.02 21.04
C ALA A 13 4.82 -13.54 19.68
N ARG A 14 4.15 -14.55 19.10
CA ARG A 14 4.48 -15.09 17.76
C ARG A 14 4.28 -14.11 16.61
N HIS A 15 3.47 -13.06 16.81
CA HIS A 15 3.26 -12.04 15.79
C HIS A 15 4.34 -10.95 15.81
N PHE A 16 5.16 -10.93 16.89
CA PHE A 16 6.17 -9.90 17.06
C PHE A 16 7.17 -9.90 15.90
N VAL A 17 7.43 -8.73 15.41
CA VAL A 17 8.47 -8.43 14.44
C VAL A 17 8.84 -6.96 14.55
N ASP A 18 10.12 -6.64 14.36
CA ASP A 18 10.62 -5.27 14.36
C ASP A 18 10.14 -4.49 13.12
N GLY A 19 10.41 -3.20 13.11
CA GLY A 19 10.13 -2.28 12.01
C GLY A 19 8.93 -1.37 12.29
N SER A 20 8.18 -1.02 11.25
CA SER A 20 7.10 -0.06 11.31
C SER A 20 5.85 -0.61 12.02
N GLY A 21 5.07 0.30 12.57
CA GLY A 21 3.78 0.01 13.18
C GLY A 21 3.62 0.50 14.62
N LEU A 22 2.41 0.42 15.12
CA LEU A 22 1.97 0.93 16.42
C LEU A 22 1.52 -0.18 17.38
N ILE A 23 1.13 -1.37 16.87
CA ILE A 23 0.56 -2.45 17.69
C ILE A 23 1.53 -2.89 18.79
N ARG A 24 2.85 -2.88 18.53
CA ARG A 24 3.83 -3.19 19.57
C ARG A 24 3.73 -2.31 20.83
N SER A 25 3.30 -1.05 20.64
CA SER A 25 3.16 -0.09 21.76
C SER A 25 1.94 -0.37 22.63
N LEU A 26 0.98 -1.16 22.13
CA LEU A 26 -0.17 -1.60 22.89
C LEU A 26 0.15 -2.76 23.84
N GLY A 27 1.24 -3.49 23.57
CA GLY A 27 1.67 -4.67 24.34
C GLY A 27 0.98 -5.96 23.92
N GLU A 28 1.63 -7.08 24.24
CA GLU A 28 1.07 -8.43 24.04
C GLU A 28 -0.26 -8.58 24.80
N GLY A 29 -1.21 -9.28 24.19
CA GLY A 29 -2.57 -9.43 24.72
C GLY A 29 -3.55 -8.36 24.24
N ALA A 30 -3.08 -7.31 23.52
CA ALA A 30 -3.96 -6.31 22.93
C ALA A 30 -4.94 -6.96 21.93
N ARG A 31 -6.20 -6.54 22.00
CA ARG A 31 -7.28 -7.05 21.13
C ARG A 31 -7.76 -5.96 20.19
N LEU A 32 -7.82 -6.28 18.91
CA LEU A 32 -8.27 -5.37 17.86
C LEU A 32 -9.18 -6.12 16.90
N ARG A 33 -10.09 -5.39 16.25
CA ARG A 33 -10.89 -5.99 15.18
C ARG A 33 -10.03 -6.19 13.94
N ALA A 34 -10.34 -7.22 13.16
CA ALA A 34 -9.61 -7.52 11.94
C ALA A 34 -9.57 -6.31 10.96
N ARG A 35 -10.64 -5.49 10.91
CA ARG A 35 -10.67 -4.25 10.12
C ARG A 35 -9.66 -3.22 10.61
N ASP A 36 -9.48 -3.08 11.92
CA ASP A 36 -8.57 -2.11 12.51
C ASP A 36 -7.12 -2.55 12.28
N VAL A 37 -6.87 -3.85 12.42
CA VAL A 37 -5.57 -4.46 12.09
C VAL A 37 -5.24 -4.27 10.59
N ALA A 38 -6.22 -4.48 9.69
CA ALA A 38 -6.02 -4.26 8.25
C ALA A 38 -5.75 -2.78 7.94
N THR A 39 -6.43 -1.87 8.62
CA THR A 39 -6.17 -0.42 8.50
C THR A 39 -4.75 -0.08 8.92
N LEU A 40 -4.29 -0.54 10.08
CA LEU A 40 -2.92 -0.30 10.55
C LEU A 40 -1.86 -0.91 9.63
N MET A 41 -2.11 -2.11 9.08
CA MET A 41 -1.23 -2.75 8.10
C MET A 41 -1.01 -1.86 6.87
N ILE A 42 -2.03 -1.14 6.42
CA ILE A 42 -1.93 -0.27 5.24
C ILE A 42 -1.43 1.12 5.63
N VAL A 43 -2.10 1.80 6.56
CA VAL A 43 -1.87 3.22 6.87
C VAL A 43 -0.48 3.49 7.43
N VAL A 44 -0.02 2.71 8.40
CA VAL A 44 1.30 2.85 9.03
C VAL A 44 2.22 1.66 8.74
N SER A 45 1.87 0.84 7.73
CA SER A 45 2.66 -0.34 7.34
C SER A 45 3.00 -1.25 8.54
N ASP A 46 2.05 -1.47 9.45
CA ASP A 46 2.29 -2.20 10.70
C ASP A 46 2.66 -3.65 10.43
N ASN A 47 3.89 -4.02 10.82
CA ASN A 47 4.45 -5.34 10.58
C ASN A 47 3.79 -6.41 11.45
N ILE A 48 3.42 -6.08 12.69
CA ILE A 48 2.69 -6.98 13.58
C ILE A 48 1.28 -7.21 13.05
N ALA A 49 0.61 -6.14 12.60
CA ALA A 49 -0.69 -6.26 11.94
C ALA A 49 -0.64 -7.20 10.73
N THR A 50 0.43 -7.11 9.93
CA THR A 50 0.65 -8.00 8.79
C THR A 50 0.71 -9.46 9.24
N ASN A 51 1.48 -9.77 10.29
CA ASN A 51 1.58 -11.13 10.82
C ASN A 51 0.27 -11.63 11.43
N MET A 52 -0.45 -10.78 12.18
CA MET A 52 -1.77 -11.12 12.73
C MET A 52 -2.76 -11.49 11.62
N LEU A 53 -2.76 -10.76 10.50
CA LEU A 53 -3.66 -11.05 9.38
C LEU A 53 -3.21 -12.28 8.58
N ILE A 54 -1.91 -12.51 8.42
CA ILE A 54 -1.41 -13.73 7.81
C ILE A 54 -1.82 -14.95 8.63
N ASP A 55 -1.71 -14.87 9.95
CA ASP A 55 -2.14 -15.94 10.86
C ASP A 55 -3.66 -16.18 10.79
N TYR A 56 -4.44 -15.11 10.78
CA TYR A 56 -5.90 -15.18 10.74
C TYR A 56 -6.44 -15.73 9.41
N LEU A 57 -5.87 -15.32 8.29
CA LEU A 57 -6.36 -15.69 6.95
C LEU A 57 -5.71 -16.96 6.41
N GLY A 58 -4.47 -17.21 6.77
CA GLY A 58 -3.61 -18.26 6.23
C GLY A 58 -3.01 -17.91 4.86
N LEU A 59 -1.76 -18.34 4.66
CA LEU A 59 -0.99 -18.09 3.43
C LEU A 59 -1.68 -18.61 2.17
N ASP A 60 -2.30 -19.79 2.25
CA ASP A 60 -2.97 -20.42 1.11
C ASP A 60 -4.17 -19.62 0.64
N THR A 61 -4.97 -19.08 1.59
CA THR A 61 -6.13 -18.22 1.28
C THR A 61 -5.68 -16.93 0.62
N ILE A 62 -4.64 -16.28 1.17
CA ILE A 62 -4.07 -15.04 0.63
C ILE A 62 -3.56 -15.30 -0.80
N ASN A 63 -2.78 -16.36 -1.01
CA ASN A 63 -2.23 -16.70 -2.31
C ASN A 63 -3.31 -17.13 -3.32
N ALA A 64 -4.39 -17.76 -2.85
CA ALA A 64 -5.54 -18.09 -3.71
C ALA A 64 -6.24 -16.83 -4.20
N PHE A 65 -6.44 -15.83 -3.32
CA PHE A 65 -6.99 -14.53 -3.71
C PHE A 65 -6.08 -13.80 -4.72
N ILE A 66 -4.78 -13.74 -4.47
CA ILE A 66 -3.79 -13.13 -5.39
C ILE A 66 -3.93 -13.73 -6.80
N ARG A 67 -4.02 -15.06 -6.90
CA ARG A 67 -4.21 -15.73 -8.19
C ARG A 67 -5.57 -15.44 -8.82
N SER A 68 -6.64 -15.36 -8.01
CA SER A 68 -8.00 -15.16 -8.50
C SER A 68 -8.20 -13.81 -9.19
N ILE A 69 -7.43 -12.80 -8.77
CA ILE A 69 -7.43 -11.47 -9.42
C ILE A 69 -6.44 -11.37 -10.59
N GLY A 70 -5.82 -12.48 -10.99
CA GLY A 70 -4.91 -12.57 -12.12
C GLY A 70 -3.48 -12.06 -11.88
N CYS A 71 -3.07 -11.91 -10.62
CA CYS A 71 -1.69 -11.58 -10.23
C CYS A 71 -0.84 -12.86 -10.20
N THR A 72 -0.40 -13.31 -11.36
CA THR A 72 0.23 -14.65 -11.53
C THR A 72 1.71 -14.70 -11.15
N HIS A 73 2.37 -13.55 -11.01
CA HIS A 73 3.78 -13.41 -10.63
C HIS A 73 3.94 -12.90 -9.19
N THR A 74 2.84 -12.80 -8.44
CA THR A 74 2.84 -12.37 -7.04
C THR A 74 2.52 -13.54 -6.14
N LYS A 75 3.32 -13.71 -5.09
CA LYS A 75 3.14 -14.75 -4.09
C LYS A 75 3.69 -14.31 -2.74
N LEU A 76 2.93 -14.52 -1.68
CA LEU A 76 3.40 -14.41 -0.31
C LEU A 76 3.97 -15.77 0.11
N HIS A 77 5.25 -15.81 0.55
CA HIS A 77 5.94 -17.05 0.87
C HIS A 77 5.84 -17.41 2.35
N ARG A 78 5.86 -16.40 3.22
CA ARG A 78 5.86 -16.56 4.67
C ARG A 78 5.39 -15.29 5.39
N SER A 79 5.25 -15.35 6.70
CA SER A 79 5.12 -14.18 7.57
C SER A 79 6.44 -13.42 7.71
N LEU A 80 6.38 -12.18 8.21
CA LEU A 80 7.56 -11.38 8.55
C LEU A 80 8.28 -11.98 9.76
N ARG A 81 9.63 -11.90 9.77
CA ARG A 81 10.47 -12.40 10.86
C ARG A 81 11.67 -11.49 11.05
N SER A 82 11.92 -11.08 12.29
CA SER A 82 13.07 -10.22 12.64
C SER A 82 14.41 -10.94 12.52
N ASP A 83 14.43 -12.26 12.70
CA ASP A 83 15.64 -13.09 12.67
C ASP A 83 16.11 -13.43 11.25
N ASN A 84 15.29 -13.16 10.24
CA ASN A 84 15.63 -13.50 8.86
C ASN A 84 15.01 -12.56 7.82
N TRP A 85 15.47 -11.33 7.79
CA TRP A 85 15.07 -10.35 6.77
C TRP A 85 15.63 -10.68 5.37
N SER A 86 16.67 -11.52 5.29
CA SER A 86 17.29 -11.92 4.02
C SER A 86 16.46 -12.93 3.23
N GLU A 87 15.61 -13.71 3.88
CA GLU A 87 14.68 -14.59 3.20
C GLU A 87 13.56 -13.82 2.51
N LYS A 88 13.24 -14.24 1.31
CA LYS A 88 12.14 -13.65 0.53
C LYS A 88 10.81 -13.78 1.27
N LEU A 89 10.27 -12.66 1.73
CA LEU A 89 8.91 -12.56 2.27
C LEU A 89 7.88 -12.94 1.20
N GLY A 90 8.08 -12.44 0.00
CA GLY A 90 7.22 -12.67 -1.14
C GLY A 90 7.89 -12.25 -2.44
N THR A 91 7.19 -12.45 -3.52
CA THR A 91 7.53 -11.95 -4.85
C THR A 91 6.38 -11.11 -5.37
N ILE A 92 6.69 -10.02 -6.06
CA ILE A 92 5.72 -9.14 -6.69
C ILE A 92 6.33 -8.53 -7.95
N THR A 93 5.51 -8.17 -8.91
CA THR A 93 5.91 -7.41 -10.10
C THR A 93 5.16 -6.09 -10.19
N PRO A 94 5.74 -5.05 -10.83
CA PRO A 94 5.01 -3.81 -11.09
C PRO A 94 3.69 -4.03 -11.83
N ARG A 95 3.66 -4.99 -12.76
CA ARG A 95 2.45 -5.36 -13.50
C ARG A 95 1.34 -5.88 -12.59
N ASP A 96 1.65 -6.79 -11.67
CA ASP A 96 0.66 -7.38 -10.77
C ASP A 96 0.15 -6.35 -9.76
N MET A 97 1.04 -5.50 -9.22
CA MET A 97 0.64 -4.39 -8.35
C MET A 97 -0.24 -3.37 -9.10
N GLY A 98 0.15 -3.04 -10.34
CA GLY A 98 -0.65 -2.20 -11.22
C GLY A 98 -2.03 -2.78 -11.50
N ARG A 99 -2.11 -4.10 -11.75
CA ARG A 99 -3.39 -4.81 -11.92
C ARG A 99 -4.28 -4.71 -10.68
N PHE A 100 -3.70 -4.92 -9.49
CA PHE A 100 -4.43 -4.79 -8.23
C PHE A 100 -5.08 -3.41 -8.10
N PHE A 101 -4.30 -2.34 -8.28
CA PHE A 101 -4.82 -0.97 -8.18
C PHE A 101 -5.79 -0.60 -9.31
N ALA A 102 -5.60 -1.14 -10.51
CA ALA A 102 -6.54 -0.93 -11.61
C ALA A 102 -7.90 -1.59 -11.34
N LEU A 103 -7.92 -2.79 -10.77
CA LEU A 103 -9.16 -3.45 -10.35
C LEU A 103 -9.82 -2.70 -9.17
N LEU A 104 -9.01 -2.20 -8.23
CA LEU A 104 -9.49 -1.40 -7.12
C LEU A 104 -10.15 -0.09 -7.60
N ALA A 105 -9.51 0.62 -8.53
CA ALA A 105 -10.04 1.85 -9.12
C ALA A 105 -11.40 1.63 -9.80
N LYS A 106 -11.55 0.51 -10.50
CA LYS A 106 -12.80 0.15 -11.21
C LYS A 106 -13.90 -0.42 -10.32
N GLY A 107 -13.63 -0.67 -9.02
CA GLY A 107 -14.56 -1.38 -8.14
C GLY A 107 -14.72 -2.87 -8.46
N GLU A 108 -13.78 -3.44 -9.21
CA GLU A 108 -13.80 -4.84 -9.69
C GLU A 108 -12.94 -5.78 -8.84
N LEU A 109 -12.22 -5.25 -7.84
CA LEU A 109 -11.29 -6.04 -7.04
C LEU A 109 -12.00 -7.06 -6.14
N VAL A 110 -13.07 -6.64 -5.49
CA VAL A 110 -13.89 -7.45 -4.57
C VAL A 110 -15.37 -7.13 -4.74
N SER A 111 -16.23 -8.05 -4.29
CA SER A 111 -17.69 -7.90 -4.34
C SER A 111 -18.26 -7.79 -2.91
N PRO A 112 -19.19 -6.89 -2.63
CA PRO A 112 -19.77 -5.89 -3.56
C PRO A 112 -18.82 -4.72 -3.85
N PRO A 113 -19.03 -3.91 -4.89
CA PRO A 113 -18.15 -2.77 -5.26
C PRO A 113 -17.85 -1.80 -4.11
N GLN A 114 -18.80 -1.60 -3.19
CA GLN A 114 -18.61 -0.76 -1.99
C GLN A 114 -17.45 -1.25 -1.08
N ALA A 115 -17.11 -2.53 -1.15
CA ALA A 115 -15.95 -3.05 -0.44
C ALA A 115 -14.63 -2.53 -1.07
N SER A 116 -14.58 -2.35 -2.38
CA SER A 116 -13.45 -1.69 -3.06
C SER A 116 -13.35 -0.22 -2.67
N ASP A 117 -14.46 0.48 -2.49
CA ASP A 117 -14.46 1.88 -2.02
C ASP A 117 -13.92 1.98 -0.60
N ALA A 118 -14.34 1.08 0.30
CA ALA A 118 -13.81 1.02 1.66
C ALA A 118 -12.29 0.75 1.67
N MET A 119 -11.81 -0.17 0.82
CA MET A 119 -10.37 -0.42 0.67
C MET A 119 -9.63 0.80 0.14
N ARG A 120 -10.15 1.46 -0.90
CA ARG A 120 -9.58 2.68 -1.47
C ARG A 120 -9.44 3.78 -0.42
N ASN A 121 -10.46 3.97 0.42
CA ASN A 121 -10.42 4.93 1.52
C ASN A 121 -9.33 4.62 2.55
N VAL A 122 -9.02 3.35 2.81
CA VAL A 122 -7.89 2.97 3.68
C VAL A 122 -6.55 3.30 3.00
N PHE A 123 -6.40 3.01 1.71
CA PHE A 123 -5.16 3.34 0.97
C PHE A 123 -4.92 4.85 0.84
N ARG A 124 -5.97 5.69 0.82
CA ARG A 124 -5.86 7.15 0.83
C ARG A 124 -5.24 7.69 2.12
N GLN A 125 -5.33 6.95 3.23
CA GLN A 125 -4.79 7.33 4.53
C GLN A 125 -3.33 6.91 4.71
N GLN A 126 -2.64 6.47 3.64
CA GLN A 126 -1.23 6.09 3.72
C GLN A 126 -0.38 7.19 4.34
N HIS A 127 0.26 6.87 5.46
CA HIS A 127 1.10 7.83 6.19
C HIS A 127 2.48 8.02 5.55
N TYR A 128 3.01 7.00 4.90
CA TYR A 128 4.34 7.05 4.26
C TYR A 128 4.24 7.51 2.80
N ASN A 129 4.02 8.82 2.63
CA ASN A 129 3.91 9.49 1.33
C ASN A 129 5.29 9.76 0.73
N THR A 130 5.93 8.74 0.18
CA THR A 130 7.31 8.84 -0.31
C THR A 130 7.40 9.18 -1.79
N MET A 131 7.10 8.26 -2.69
CA MET A 131 7.33 8.48 -4.12
C MET A 131 6.10 9.01 -4.86
N LEU A 132 4.93 8.39 -4.71
CA LEU A 132 3.75 8.78 -5.46
C LEU A 132 3.19 10.11 -5.00
N ALA A 133 2.95 10.26 -3.72
CA ALA A 133 2.33 11.46 -3.15
C ALA A 133 3.32 12.54 -2.74
N GLY A 134 4.59 12.18 -2.49
CA GLY A 134 5.56 13.07 -1.86
C GLY A 134 5.89 14.38 -2.60
N SER A 135 5.59 14.48 -3.88
CA SER A 135 5.78 15.71 -4.68
C SER A 135 4.49 16.27 -5.29
N ILE A 136 3.35 15.65 -5.05
CA ILE A 136 2.06 16.26 -5.38
C ILE A 136 1.82 17.40 -4.38
N PRO A 137 1.46 18.61 -4.86
CA PRO A 137 1.31 19.73 -3.95
C PRO A 137 0.31 19.45 -2.82
N PRO A 138 0.65 19.75 -1.56
CA PRO A 138 -0.26 19.55 -0.40
C PRO A 138 -1.63 20.21 -0.60
N TYR A 139 -1.69 21.31 -1.30
CA TYR A 139 -2.93 21.98 -1.69
C TYR A 139 -3.99 21.02 -2.24
N TYR A 140 -3.58 19.94 -2.92
CA TYR A 140 -4.51 18.95 -3.50
C TYR A 140 -4.76 17.75 -2.57
N THR A 141 -3.83 17.41 -1.69
CA THR A 141 -3.84 16.14 -0.97
C THR A 141 -3.97 16.27 0.54
N ASP A 142 -3.74 17.48 1.09
CA ASP A 142 -3.85 17.75 2.52
C ASP A 142 -5.19 18.43 2.82
N PRO A 143 -6.08 17.81 3.61
CA PRO A 143 -7.36 18.38 3.98
C PRO A 143 -7.24 19.70 4.79
N GLU A 144 -6.13 19.90 5.50
CA GLU A 144 -5.90 21.10 6.28
C GLU A 144 -5.45 22.29 5.42
N GLU A 145 -4.73 22.02 4.32
CA GLU A 145 -4.28 23.03 3.37
C GLU A 145 -5.24 23.21 2.20
N SER A 146 -6.04 22.20 1.89
CA SER A 146 -6.96 22.22 0.76
C SER A 146 -8.25 22.97 1.11
N HIS A 147 -8.49 24.08 0.44
CA HIS A 147 -9.82 24.72 0.39
C HIS A 147 -10.71 24.09 -0.69
N ALA A 148 -10.18 23.11 -1.41
CA ALA A 148 -10.88 22.35 -2.43
C ALA A 148 -11.57 21.12 -1.83
N ASP A 149 -12.46 20.50 -2.60
CA ASP A 149 -13.07 19.22 -2.28
C ASP A 149 -11.95 18.15 -2.12
N PRO A 150 -11.79 17.52 -0.94
CA PRO A 150 -10.74 16.52 -0.72
C PRO A 150 -10.91 15.28 -1.59
N ASP A 151 -12.08 15.12 -2.22
CA ASP A 151 -12.33 14.02 -3.15
C ASP A 151 -11.99 14.39 -4.61
N LEU A 152 -11.60 15.64 -4.87
CA LEU A 152 -11.27 16.09 -6.22
C LEU A 152 -9.95 15.47 -6.73
N ILE A 153 -8.93 15.44 -5.89
CA ILE A 153 -7.63 14.82 -6.18
C ILE A 153 -7.16 14.08 -4.92
N TYR A 154 -6.81 12.81 -5.08
CA TYR A 154 -6.20 12.04 -4.02
C TYR A 154 -5.24 10.96 -4.54
N VAL A 155 -4.34 10.53 -3.68
CA VAL A 155 -3.49 9.37 -3.90
C VAL A 155 -3.90 8.25 -2.93
N ALA A 156 -4.13 7.06 -3.47
CA ALA A 156 -4.38 5.85 -2.69
C ALA A 156 -3.26 4.86 -3.00
N SER A 157 -2.30 4.71 -2.09
CA SER A 157 -1.06 3.98 -2.36
C SER A 157 -0.61 3.08 -1.23
N LYS A 158 0.37 2.23 -1.55
CA LYS A 158 1.14 1.46 -0.58
C LYS A 158 2.61 1.48 -0.92
N SER A 159 3.39 2.07 -0.03
CA SER A 159 4.85 2.06 -0.11
C SER A 159 5.47 0.84 0.58
N GLY A 160 6.74 0.58 0.30
CA GLY A 160 7.54 -0.44 0.97
C GLY A 160 9.02 -0.17 0.82
N SER A 161 9.76 -0.31 1.92
CA SER A 161 11.18 -0.09 1.99
C SER A 161 11.86 -1.26 2.69
N MET A 162 12.98 -1.69 2.14
CA MET A 162 13.93 -2.64 2.74
C MET A 162 15.35 -2.20 2.34
N ASP A 163 16.37 -2.85 2.87
CA ASP A 163 17.79 -2.48 2.68
C ASP A 163 18.16 -2.13 1.23
N ALA A 164 17.69 -2.90 0.27
CA ALA A 164 18.07 -2.76 -1.13
C ALA A 164 16.86 -2.52 -2.06
N CYS A 165 15.71 -2.14 -1.51
CA CYS A 165 14.56 -1.79 -2.34
C CYS A 165 13.74 -0.63 -1.75
N ARG A 166 13.17 0.18 -2.65
CA ARG A 166 12.20 1.23 -2.36
C ARG A 166 11.11 1.14 -3.41
N ASN A 167 9.92 0.86 -2.95
CA ASN A 167 8.78 0.60 -3.82
C ASN A 167 7.62 1.48 -3.41
N ASP A 168 6.85 1.92 -4.38
CA ASP A 168 5.58 2.58 -4.15
C ASP A 168 4.65 2.28 -5.33
N GLY A 169 3.36 2.11 -5.05
CA GLY A 169 2.38 1.86 -6.08
C GLY A 169 0.99 2.23 -5.59
N GLY A 170 0.20 2.77 -6.51
CA GLY A 170 -1.13 3.20 -6.16
C GLY A 170 -1.90 3.76 -7.35
N LEU A 171 -3.10 4.22 -7.05
CA LEU A 171 -3.91 5.00 -7.96
C LEU A 171 -3.87 6.48 -7.57
N ILE A 172 -3.90 7.33 -8.57
CA ILE A 172 -4.06 8.77 -8.45
C ILE A 172 -5.40 9.12 -9.09
N HIS A 173 -6.28 9.68 -8.29
CA HIS A 173 -7.58 10.19 -8.74
C HIS A 173 -7.49 11.66 -9.09
N THR A 174 -8.14 12.08 -10.17
CA THR A 174 -8.23 13.47 -10.63
C THR A 174 -9.62 13.74 -11.23
N PRO A 175 -10.01 15.01 -11.42
CA PRO A 175 -11.25 15.36 -12.11
C PRO A 175 -11.38 14.77 -13.52
N TYR A 176 -10.26 14.37 -14.11
CA TYR A 176 -10.20 13.80 -15.46
C TYR A 176 -10.15 12.27 -15.47
N GLY A 177 -10.27 11.64 -14.31
CA GLY A 177 -10.23 10.19 -14.13
C GLY A 177 -9.04 9.69 -13.35
N ASP A 178 -8.93 8.37 -13.26
CA ASP A 178 -7.91 7.69 -12.48
C ASP A 178 -6.76 7.21 -13.36
N TYR A 179 -5.56 7.26 -12.82
CA TYR A 179 -4.44 6.50 -13.38
C TYR A 179 -3.68 5.74 -12.29
N VAL A 180 -3.02 4.67 -12.68
CA VAL A 180 -2.20 3.84 -11.79
C VAL A 180 -0.73 4.04 -12.10
N LEU A 181 0.05 4.26 -11.07
CA LEU A 181 1.51 4.33 -11.15
C LEU A 181 2.13 3.36 -10.16
N VAL A 182 3.09 2.57 -10.63
CA VAL A 182 3.89 1.65 -9.80
C VAL A 182 5.35 1.84 -10.11
N MET A 183 6.14 2.09 -9.08
CA MET A 183 7.58 2.23 -9.15
C MET A 183 8.24 1.25 -8.19
N MET A 184 9.15 0.44 -8.71
CA MET A 184 9.95 -0.51 -7.93
C MET A 184 11.42 -0.29 -8.22
N CYS A 185 12.16 0.13 -7.19
CA CYS A 185 13.59 0.38 -7.25
C CYS A 185 14.32 -0.67 -6.41
N THR A 186 15.28 -1.36 -7.00
CA THR A 186 16.06 -2.43 -6.35
C THR A 186 17.54 -2.32 -6.68
N ASP A 187 18.34 -3.11 -5.99
CA ASP A 187 19.76 -3.33 -6.27
C ASP A 187 20.66 -2.08 -6.18
N PHE A 188 20.32 -1.14 -5.32
CA PHE A 188 21.16 0.04 -5.07
C PHE A 188 22.14 -0.20 -3.90
N ALA A 189 23.30 0.44 -3.99
CA ALA A 189 24.37 0.32 -2.96
C ALA A 189 24.05 1.10 -1.68
N ASN A 190 23.35 2.25 -1.79
CA ASN A 190 22.95 3.03 -0.63
C ASN A 190 21.73 2.40 0.05
N LYS A 191 21.92 1.91 1.27
CA LYS A 191 20.87 1.23 2.04
C LYS A 191 20.15 2.14 3.05
N LEU A 192 20.48 3.43 3.08
CA LEU A 192 19.86 4.36 4.02
C LEU A 192 18.36 4.52 3.73
N GLU A 193 17.55 4.40 4.76
CA GLU A 193 16.10 4.60 4.69
C GLU A 193 15.75 6.07 4.97
N VAL A 194 16.13 6.96 4.04
CA VAL A 194 15.94 8.41 4.16
C VAL A 194 15.15 8.95 2.98
N ASN A 195 14.41 10.03 3.20
CA ASN A 195 13.57 10.64 2.17
C ASN A 195 14.38 11.29 1.02
N ASP A 196 15.66 11.59 1.24
CA ASP A 196 16.58 12.10 0.23
C ASP A 196 17.33 10.99 -0.53
N HIS A 197 16.96 9.72 -0.32
CA HIS A 197 17.51 8.62 -1.10
C HIS A 197 17.22 8.83 -2.60
N PRO A 198 18.19 8.60 -3.50
CA PRO A 198 18.02 8.85 -4.94
C PRO A 198 16.78 8.22 -5.55
N SER A 199 16.42 6.99 -5.16
CA SER A 199 15.21 6.33 -5.67
C SER A 199 13.91 7.06 -5.26
N VAL A 200 13.88 7.66 -4.06
CA VAL A 200 12.74 8.47 -3.59
C VAL A 200 12.67 9.78 -4.37
N ILE A 201 13.80 10.48 -4.51
CA ILE A 201 13.88 11.74 -5.27
C ILE A 201 13.46 11.54 -6.73
N TYR A 202 13.98 10.49 -7.39
CA TYR A 202 13.60 10.20 -8.78
C TYR A 202 12.14 9.74 -8.88
N GLY A 203 11.68 8.93 -7.94
CA GLY A 203 10.28 8.50 -7.89
C GLY A 203 9.33 9.68 -7.75
N ASN A 204 9.63 10.63 -6.87
CA ASN A 204 8.88 11.88 -6.72
C ASN A 204 8.84 12.69 -8.03
N ARG A 205 9.98 12.84 -8.69
CA ARG A 205 10.06 13.59 -9.96
C ARG A 205 9.23 12.93 -11.05
N VAL A 206 9.32 11.62 -11.19
CA VAL A 206 8.53 10.87 -12.18
C VAL A 206 7.03 11.01 -11.89
N SER A 207 6.62 10.82 -10.62
CA SER A 207 5.22 10.99 -10.22
C SER A 207 4.71 12.40 -10.54
N ARG A 208 5.49 13.42 -10.18
CA ARG A 208 5.12 14.83 -10.44
C ARG A 208 5.01 15.14 -11.93
N MET A 209 5.95 14.68 -12.73
CA MET A 209 5.91 14.89 -14.19
C MET A 209 4.66 14.25 -14.80
N LEU A 210 4.32 13.03 -14.40
CA LEU A 210 3.12 12.35 -14.88
C LEU A 210 1.85 13.05 -14.42
N PHE A 211 1.81 13.48 -13.19
CA PHE A 211 0.67 14.22 -12.61
C PHE A 211 0.43 15.53 -13.36
N ASP A 212 1.46 16.36 -13.52
CA ASP A 212 1.36 17.63 -14.23
C ASP A 212 0.94 17.43 -15.70
N GLN A 213 1.53 16.43 -16.37
CA GLN A 213 1.19 16.10 -17.75
C GLN A 213 -0.24 15.58 -17.89
N TYR A 214 -0.69 14.73 -16.94
CA TYR A 214 -2.04 14.20 -16.94
C TYR A 214 -3.09 15.31 -16.77
N LEU A 215 -2.87 16.25 -15.85
CA LEU A 215 -3.75 17.39 -15.65
C LEU A 215 -3.74 18.33 -16.88
N ALA A 216 -2.55 18.62 -17.43
CA ALA A 216 -2.43 19.51 -18.60
C ALA A 216 -3.12 18.96 -19.85
N LEU A 217 -3.25 17.64 -19.97
CA LEU A 217 -3.91 16.96 -21.08
C LEU A 217 -5.34 16.51 -20.76
N GLU A 218 -5.91 16.99 -19.65
CA GLU A 218 -7.27 16.63 -19.23
C GLU A 218 -7.50 15.11 -19.19
N GLY A 219 -6.53 14.36 -18.66
CA GLY A 219 -6.58 12.91 -18.56
C GLY A 219 -6.23 12.14 -19.83
N SER A 220 -5.89 12.80 -20.92
CA SER A 220 -5.39 12.12 -22.12
C SER A 220 -3.88 12.14 -22.18
N PHE A 221 -3.24 10.95 -22.08
CA PHE A 221 -1.87 10.80 -22.55
C PHE A 221 -1.88 10.73 -24.07
N VAL A 222 -0.88 11.34 -24.70
CA VAL A 222 -0.75 11.39 -26.16
C VAL A 222 -1.01 10.00 -26.77
N LYS A 223 -1.92 9.95 -27.73
CA LYS A 223 -2.26 8.75 -28.51
C LYS A 223 -1.12 8.35 -29.43
#